data_b3b06abf4723d3d07933d9b8a1bf13ac
#
_entry.id   b3b06abf4723d3d07933d9b8a1bf13ac
#
_cell.length_a   1.000
_cell.length_b   1.000
_cell.length_c   1.000
_cell.angle_alpha   90.00
_cell.angle_beta   90.00
_cell.angle_gamma   90.00
#
_symmetry.space_group_name_H-M   'P 1'
#
loop_
_entity.id
_entity.type
_entity.pdbx_description
1 polymer ?
#
loop_
_entity_poly.entity_id
_entity_poly.type
_entity_poly.pdbx_seq_one_letter_code
_entity_poly.pdbx_strand_id
1 'polypeptide(L)'
;MKKKLFPLLCLVLTVCMLVPSYASAATFNIDFETNSAAIELINLDTDTIVYQKNADAKRAPASTTKIMSFIVVSEQIEDLENTQVTVTKEVVDRLLGTGSSLSGIKENDVLTVMQLLNCMMVPSGNDAALVLADYIGNGNANAFVELMNQKAQELGCVNTHFMNPHGLHDDNHYTTAHDLYLITKYAMTLPHFTDITDQTRYTYTPAGGPEAGQERTLVTTNRLIDPNLDPSLYYRYARGIKTGSHDQAGYCLVSSATKGGYSYMCVALGSPSVDENGNKITNRGEMIDSKNLYEWAFNNLEMKDVLNSEDSVGEIQLDYAWNKDKLLLVPAKNYSTIMPDSVDVSSVILTKNLPESVEAPIKKGDKIGTATLSYAGQELATVDLVAAESVERSELLHSVDTVKSIFTSTWFLVIAGIILVLVLIYIVLALIYNRKKKNLRKVKKYRRM
;
A
#
# COMPACT_ATOMS: atom_id res chain seq x y z
N MET A 1 25.80 -36.55 -14.77
CA MET A 1 24.69 -36.02 -13.93
C MET A 1 24.98 -34.71 -13.20
N LYS A 2 26.21 -34.20 -13.10
CA LYS A 2 26.56 -32.97 -12.35
C LYS A 2 26.29 -31.63 -13.09
N LYS A 3 26.07 -31.62 -14.42
CA LYS A 3 25.90 -30.38 -15.23
C LYS A 3 24.47 -29.83 -15.30
N LYS A 4 23.44 -30.55 -14.81
CA LYS A 4 22.04 -30.10 -14.82
C LYS A 4 21.53 -29.58 -13.46
N LEU A 5 22.33 -29.71 -12.39
CA LEU A 5 21.94 -29.25 -11.05
C LEU A 5 22.16 -27.73 -10.86
N PHE A 6 23.13 -27.14 -11.55
CA PHE A 6 23.52 -25.75 -11.37
C PHE A 6 22.41 -24.77 -11.85
N PRO A 7 21.79 -24.91 -13.05
CA PRO A 7 20.70 -24.03 -13.45
C PRO A 7 19.43 -24.21 -12.61
N LEU A 8 19.18 -25.41 -12.09
CA LEU A 8 18.04 -25.64 -11.19
C LEU A 8 18.25 -24.98 -9.82
N LEU A 9 19.47 -24.97 -9.30
CA LEU A 9 19.82 -24.30 -8.04
C LEU A 9 19.73 -22.77 -8.19
N CYS A 10 20.15 -22.21 -9.33
CA CYS A 10 19.99 -20.78 -9.62
C CYS A 10 18.51 -20.40 -9.77
N LEU A 11 17.68 -21.24 -10.38
CA LEU A 11 16.23 -20.99 -10.51
C LEU A 11 15.55 -21.01 -9.15
N VAL A 12 15.88 -21.95 -8.27
CA VAL A 12 15.34 -22.03 -6.91
C VAL A 12 15.78 -20.84 -6.06
N LEU A 13 17.04 -20.40 -6.17
CA LEU A 13 17.53 -19.20 -5.48
C LEU A 13 16.85 -17.91 -5.98
N THR A 14 16.57 -17.81 -7.29
CA THR A 14 15.86 -16.65 -7.86
C THR A 14 14.40 -16.61 -7.43
N VAL A 15 13.74 -17.76 -7.30
CA VAL A 15 12.34 -17.85 -6.81
C VAL A 15 12.27 -17.53 -5.31
N CYS A 16 13.27 -17.91 -4.51
CA CYS A 16 13.32 -17.53 -3.09
C CYS A 16 13.53 -16.02 -2.86
N MET A 17 14.10 -15.27 -3.82
CA MET A 17 14.25 -13.82 -3.73
C MET A 17 12.97 -13.04 -4.13
N LEU A 18 11.94 -13.72 -4.66
CA LEU A 18 10.67 -13.13 -5.06
C LEU A 18 9.56 -13.29 -4.00
N VAL A 19 9.86 -13.84 -2.84
CA VAL A 19 8.93 -13.79 -1.71
C VAL A 19 8.97 -12.36 -1.18
N PRO A 20 7.90 -11.54 -1.32
CA PRO A 20 7.88 -10.25 -0.67
C PRO A 20 8.03 -10.50 0.83
N SER A 21 9.09 -9.97 1.42
CA SER A 21 9.19 -9.85 2.88
C SER A 21 8.06 -8.90 3.27
N TYR A 22 6.97 -9.45 3.81
CA TYR A 22 6.00 -8.62 4.50
C TYR A 22 6.76 -8.02 5.68
N ALA A 23 7.12 -6.75 5.56
CA ALA A 23 7.61 -5.99 6.69
C ALA A 23 6.51 -6.06 7.75
N SER A 24 6.80 -6.68 8.89
CA SER A 24 5.89 -6.64 10.02
C SER A 24 5.78 -5.17 10.42
N ALA A 25 4.61 -4.58 10.18
CA ALA A 25 4.40 -3.19 10.51
C ALA A 25 4.60 -2.96 12.01
N ALA A 26 5.08 -1.77 12.37
CA ALA A 26 5.30 -1.37 13.75
C ALA A 26 3.95 -1.43 14.51
N THR A 27 3.77 -2.43 15.34
CA THR A 27 2.63 -2.48 16.23
C THR A 27 3.01 -1.90 17.58
N PHE A 28 2.26 -0.89 18.00
CA PHE A 28 2.42 -0.31 19.34
C PHE A 28 1.67 -1.21 20.35
N ASN A 29 2.22 -1.35 21.56
CA ASN A 29 1.57 -2.14 22.60
C ASN A 29 0.42 -1.35 23.21
N ILE A 30 -0.80 -1.86 23.07
CA ILE A 30 -1.97 -1.40 23.82
C ILE A 30 -2.02 -2.11 25.18
N ASP A 31 -2.65 -1.48 26.18
CA ASP A 31 -2.74 -1.96 27.56
C ASP A 31 -4.12 -2.55 27.90
N PHE A 32 -4.93 -2.89 26.91
CA PHE A 32 -6.27 -3.47 27.05
C PHE A 32 -6.52 -4.59 26.03
N GLU A 33 -7.47 -5.45 26.37
CA GLU A 33 -7.93 -6.54 25.51
C GLU A 33 -8.99 -6.07 24.51
N THR A 34 -8.98 -6.63 23.31
CA THR A 34 -9.95 -6.35 22.25
C THR A 34 -10.91 -7.51 22.04
N ASN A 35 -12.18 -7.20 21.76
CA ASN A 35 -13.27 -8.16 21.58
C ASN A 35 -13.29 -8.78 20.17
N SER A 36 -12.94 -7.99 19.15
CA SER A 36 -13.03 -8.40 17.75
C SER A 36 -11.99 -9.46 17.40
N ALA A 37 -12.36 -10.37 16.52
CA ALA A 37 -11.50 -11.48 16.10
C ALA A 37 -10.38 -11.07 15.16
N ALA A 38 -10.60 -10.03 14.35
CA ALA A 38 -9.60 -9.43 13.49
C ALA A 38 -9.75 -7.90 13.55
N ILE A 39 -8.63 -7.19 13.72
CA ILE A 39 -8.60 -5.74 13.84
C ILE A 39 -7.39 -5.20 13.09
N GLU A 40 -7.54 -4.03 12.48
CA GLU A 40 -6.45 -3.17 12.04
C GLU A 40 -6.78 -1.71 12.33
N LEU A 41 -5.87 -1.01 13.03
CA LEU A 41 -5.90 0.43 13.24
C LEU A 41 -4.75 1.08 12.48
N ILE A 42 -5.07 2.00 11.60
CA ILE A 42 -4.10 2.65 10.72
C ILE A 42 -4.20 4.16 10.89
N ASN A 43 -3.05 4.84 10.94
CA ASN A 43 -2.99 6.29 10.77
C ASN A 43 -3.13 6.62 9.28
N LEU A 44 -4.14 7.41 8.91
CA LEU A 44 -4.44 7.74 7.51
C LEU A 44 -3.51 8.79 6.90
N ASP A 45 -2.78 9.55 7.74
CA ASP A 45 -1.90 10.61 7.27
C ASP A 45 -0.52 10.06 6.85
N THR A 46 -0.12 8.91 7.43
CA THR A 46 1.19 8.28 7.21
C THR A 46 1.11 6.84 6.71
N ASP A 47 -0.08 6.26 6.60
CA ASP A 47 -0.33 4.84 6.32
C ASP A 47 0.33 3.88 7.35
N THR A 48 0.68 4.39 8.53
CA THR A 48 1.32 3.58 9.58
C THR A 48 0.29 2.69 10.25
N ILE A 49 0.52 1.38 10.23
CA ILE A 49 -0.26 0.42 11.03
C ILE A 49 0.09 0.61 12.50
N VAL A 50 -0.88 1.05 13.29
CA VAL A 50 -0.73 1.35 14.72
C VAL A 50 -1.00 0.11 15.56
N TYR A 51 -2.03 -0.65 15.23
CA TYR A 51 -2.38 -1.88 15.90
C TYR A 51 -2.96 -2.89 14.91
N GLN A 52 -2.59 -4.15 15.06
CA GLN A 52 -3.18 -5.25 14.30
C GLN A 52 -3.37 -6.50 15.16
N LYS A 53 -4.49 -7.20 14.91
CA LYS A 53 -4.80 -8.50 15.46
C LYS A 53 -5.41 -9.34 14.36
N ASN A 54 -4.73 -10.40 13.94
CA ASN A 54 -5.21 -11.29 12.87
C ASN A 54 -5.68 -10.53 11.60
N ALA A 55 -5.00 -9.43 11.22
CA ALA A 55 -5.47 -8.52 10.18
C ALA A 55 -5.67 -9.20 8.82
N ASP A 56 -4.89 -10.25 8.50
CA ASP A 56 -4.98 -11.03 7.26
C ASP A 56 -5.88 -12.28 7.36
N ALA A 57 -6.50 -12.51 8.51
CA ALA A 57 -7.40 -13.65 8.67
C ALA A 57 -8.71 -13.42 7.93
N LYS A 58 -9.09 -14.37 7.04
CA LYS A 58 -10.36 -14.33 6.31
C LYS A 58 -11.53 -14.34 7.26
N ARG A 59 -12.44 -13.38 7.10
CA ARG A 59 -13.66 -13.20 7.88
C ARG A 59 -14.83 -12.85 6.97
N ALA A 60 -16.04 -13.23 7.38
CA ALA A 60 -17.24 -12.76 6.72
C ALA A 60 -17.41 -11.25 6.96
N PRO A 61 -17.52 -10.41 5.91
CA PRO A 61 -17.61 -8.96 6.07
C PRO A 61 -18.97 -8.46 6.54
N ALA A 62 -20.02 -9.26 6.42
CA ALA A 62 -21.39 -8.81 6.54
C ALA A 62 -21.63 -7.51 5.70
N SER A 63 -22.43 -6.58 6.19
CA SER A 63 -22.77 -5.36 5.44
C SER A 63 -21.63 -4.35 5.23
N THR A 64 -20.40 -4.60 5.73
CA THR A 64 -19.23 -3.80 5.31
C THR A 64 -18.89 -4.01 3.83
N THR A 65 -19.38 -5.10 3.22
CA THR A 65 -19.39 -5.35 1.76
C THR A 65 -19.89 -4.15 0.96
N LYS A 66 -20.86 -3.39 1.48
CA LYS A 66 -21.47 -2.25 0.80
C LYS A 66 -20.50 -1.10 0.52
N ILE A 67 -19.33 -1.08 1.16
CA ILE A 67 -18.25 -0.15 0.81
C ILE A 67 -17.77 -0.44 -0.62
N MET A 68 -17.54 -1.71 -0.96
CA MET A 68 -17.18 -2.10 -2.33
C MET A 68 -18.33 -1.83 -3.31
N SER A 69 -19.57 -2.07 -2.89
CA SER A 69 -20.74 -1.75 -3.74
C SER A 69 -20.85 -0.26 -4.04
N PHE A 70 -20.54 0.60 -3.06
CA PHE A 70 -20.46 2.04 -3.27
C PHE A 70 -19.40 2.41 -4.32
N ILE A 71 -18.20 1.82 -4.24
CA ILE A 71 -17.12 2.06 -5.20
C ILE A 71 -17.59 1.73 -6.62
N VAL A 72 -18.12 0.52 -6.82
CA VAL A 72 -18.58 0.09 -8.16
C VAL A 72 -19.67 1.02 -8.70
N VAL A 73 -20.65 1.39 -7.87
CA VAL A 73 -21.71 2.33 -8.30
C VAL A 73 -21.13 3.67 -8.71
N SER A 74 -20.23 4.24 -7.90
CA SER A 74 -19.63 5.55 -8.16
C SER A 74 -18.75 5.57 -9.41
N GLU A 75 -18.14 4.45 -9.78
CA GLU A 75 -17.31 4.34 -10.99
C GLU A 75 -18.14 4.04 -12.25
N GLN A 76 -19.29 3.40 -12.11
CA GLN A 76 -20.12 3.02 -13.25
C GLN A 76 -21.14 4.09 -13.63
N ILE A 77 -21.47 5.02 -12.75
CA ILE A 77 -22.51 6.03 -12.97
C ILE A 77 -21.93 7.42 -12.73
N GLU A 78 -21.84 8.20 -13.80
CA GLU A 78 -21.26 9.53 -13.78
C GLU A 78 -22.16 10.56 -13.08
N ASP A 79 -23.48 10.52 -13.31
CA ASP A 79 -24.46 11.45 -12.72
C ASP A 79 -25.31 10.75 -11.66
N LEU A 80 -24.80 10.72 -10.43
CA LEU A 80 -25.47 10.09 -9.29
C LEU A 80 -26.75 10.84 -8.85
N GLU A 81 -26.78 12.14 -9.05
CA GLU A 81 -27.87 13.01 -8.55
C GLU A 81 -29.12 12.95 -9.44
N ASN A 82 -28.96 12.79 -10.76
CA ASN A 82 -30.08 12.85 -11.69
C ASN A 82 -30.45 11.52 -12.33
N THR A 83 -29.54 10.51 -12.28
CA THR A 83 -29.85 9.16 -12.79
C THR A 83 -30.93 8.52 -11.94
N GLN A 84 -32.10 8.27 -12.50
CA GLN A 84 -33.24 7.65 -11.84
C GLN A 84 -33.30 6.16 -12.10
N VAL A 85 -33.63 5.40 -11.06
CA VAL A 85 -33.80 3.96 -11.09
C VAL A 85 -35.19 3.61 -10.57
N THR A 86 -35.92 2.76 -11.29
CA THR A 86 -37.21 2.23 -10.84
C THR A 86 -36.99 0.90 -10.13
N VAL A 87 -37.51 0.79 -8.92
CA VAL A 87 -37.42 -0.43 -8.11
C VAL A 87 -38.36 -1.51 -8.66
N THR A 88 -37.82 -2.65 -9.05
CA THR A 88 -38.59 -3.76 -9.59
C THR A 88 -39.11 -4.65 -8.47
N LYS A 89 -40.26 -5.33 -8.73
CA LYS A 89 -40.82 -6.32 -7.80
C LYS A 89 -39.86 -7.46 -7.54
N GLU A 90 -39.15 -7.93 -8.56
CA GLU A 90 -38.22 -9.02 -8.48
C GLU A 90 -37.10 -8.78 -7.44
N VAL A 91 -36.52 -7.58 -7.43
CA VAL A 91 -35.49 -7.20 -6.45
C VAL A 91 -36.03 -7.19 -5.03
N VAL A 92 -37.24 -6.65 -4.81
CA VAL A 92 -37.88 -6.62 -3.49
C VAL A 92 -38.17 -8.07 -3.00
N ASP A 93 -38.68 -8.92 -3.86
CA ASP A 93 -39.04 -10.31 -3.52
C ASP A 93 -37.82 -11.18 -3.14
N ARG A 94 -36.64 -10.92 -3.72
CA ARG A 94 -35.40 -11.67 -3.40
C ARG A 94 -34.99 -11.58 -1.92
N LEU A 95 -35.41 -10.53 -1.21
CA LEU A 95 -35.06 -10.29 0.19
C LEU A 95 -36.18 -10.66 1.19
N LEU A 96 -37.34 -11.06 0.69
CA LEU A 96 -38.45 -11.49 1.54
C LEU A 96 -38.05 -12.69 2.39
N GLY A 97 -38.28 -12.59 3.70
CA GLY A 97 -38.00 -13.67 4.64
C GLY A 97 -36.52 -13.87 5.00
N THR A 98 -35.60 -13.07 4.47
CA THR A 98 -34.17 -13.19 4.80
C THR A 98 -33.80 -12.59 6.17
N GLY A 99 -34.68 -11.80 6.79
CA GLY A 99 -34.43 -11.10 8.06
C GLY A 99 -33.34 -10.02 7.94
N SER A 100 -32.96 -9.64 6.73
CA SER A 100 -31.89 -8.68 6.48
C SER A 100 -32.35 -7.24 6.67
N SER A 101 -31.38 -6.31 6.86
CA SER A 101 -31.67 -4.87 6.93
C SER A 101 -32.24 -4.34 5.63
N LEU A 102 -33.36 -3.65 5.67
CA LEU A 102 -34.02 -3.00 4.54
C LEU A 102 -34.10 -1.50 4.78
N SER A 103 -33.95 -0.71 3.73
CA SER A 103 -34.14 0.75 3.75
C SER A 103 -35.62 1.14 3.63
N GLY A 104 -36.50 0.17 3.32
CA GLY A 104 -37.93 0.40 3.17
C GLY A 104 -38.34 0.92 1.80
N ILE A 105 -37.50 0.76 0.78
CA ILE A 105 -37.89 1.03 -0.63
C ILE A 105 -38.95 0.03 -1.06
N LYS A 106 -39.84 0.47 -1.95
CA LYS A 106 -41.00 -0.29 -2.38
C LYS A 106 -40.96 -0.53 -3.88
N GLU A 107 -41.65 -1.57 -4.33
CA GLU A 107 -41.90 -1.83 -5.75
C GLU A 107 -42.45 -0.56 -6.42
N ASN A 108 -41.94 -0.24 -7.62
CA ASN A 108 -42.24 0.94 -8.41
C ASN A 108 -41.79 2.30 -7.80
N ASP A 109 -41.08 2.33 -6.69
CA ASP A 109 -40.40 3.56 -6.28
C ASP A 109 -39.44 4.02 -7.39
N VAL A 110 -39.42 5.31 -7.66
CA VAL A 110 -38.44 5.94 -8.55
C VAL A 110 -37.52 6.79 -7.71
N LEU A 111 -36.25 6.40 -7.64
CA LEU A 111 -35.23 7.01 -6.79
C LEU A 111 -34.00 7.38 -7.61
N THR A 112 -33.32 8.46 -7.25
CA THR A 112 -32.00 8.75 -7.83
C THR A 112 -30.95 7.76 -7.31
N VAL A 113 -29.85 7.58 -8.06
CA VAL A 113 -28.74 6.74 -7.60
C VAL A 113 -28.19 7.28 -6.29
N MET A 114 -28.09 8.59 -6.13
CA MET A 114 -27.70 9.23 -4.86
C MET A 114 -28.63 8.84 -3.70
N GLN A 115 -29.94 8.83 -3.91
CA GLN A 115 -30.91 8.39 -2.89
C GLN A 115 -30.70 6.90 -2.55
N LEU A 116 -30.47 6.05 -3.56
CA LEU A 116 -30.20 4.64 -3.36
C LEU A 116 -28.87 4.39 -2.62
N LEU A 117 -27.81 5.17 -2.90
CA LEU A 117 -26.56 5.09 -2.14
C LEU A 117 -26.77 5.45 -0.66
N ASN A 118 -27.56 6.47 -0.36
CA ASN A 118 -27.94 6.80 1.00
C ASN A 118 -28.79 5.70 1.65
N CYS A 119 -29.75 5.12 0.93
CA CYS A 119 -30.53 3.97 1.39
C CYS A 119 -29.64 2.74 1.67
N MET A 120 -28.60 2.55 0.88
CA MET A 120 -27.63 1.45 1.06
C MET A 120 -26.71 1.67 2.25
N MET A 121 -26.15 2.85 2.41
CA MET A 121 -25.08 3.11 3.38
C MET A 121 -25.61 3.48 4.76
N VAL A 122 -26.57 4.40 4.87
CA VAL A 122 -27.04 4.95 6.16
C VAL A 122 -27.76 3.88 7.01
N PRO A 123 -28.92 3.31 6.59
CA PRO A 123 -29.59 2.26 7.36
C PRO A 123 -29.05 0.86 7.04
N SER A 124 -28.07 0.76 6.18
CA SER A 124 -27.52 -0.52 5.71
C SER A 124 -28.49 -1.35 4.85
N GLY A 125 -29.29 -0.70 3.98
CA GLY A 125 -30.32 -1.34 3.17
C GLY A 125 -29.77 -2.35 2.16
N ASN A 126 -30.16 -3.63 2.29
CA ASN A 126 -29.82 -4.68 1.33
C ASN A 126 -30.64 -4.54 0.04
N ASP A 127 -31.85 -4.03 0.18
CA ASP A 127 -32.76 -3.70 -0.92
C ASP A 127 -32.13 -2.68 -1.88
N ALA A 128 -31.60 -1.58 -1.36
CA ALA A 128 -30.93 -0.57 -2.17
C ALA A 128 -29.67 -1.12 -2.86
N ALA A 129 -28.88 -1.95 -2.15
CA ALA A 129 -27.71 -2.59 -2.74
C ALA A 129 -28.08 -3.51 -3.93
N LEU A 130 -29.15 -4.29 -3.81
CA LEU A 130 -29.65 -5.13 -4.90
C LEU A 130 -30.21 -4.34 -6.07
N VAL A 131 -30.96 -3.26 -5.80
CA VAL A 131 -31.47 -2.39 -6.87
C VAL A 131 -30.34 -1.78 -7.69
N LEU A 132 -29.29 -1.27 -7.02
CA LEU A 132 -28.12 -0.72 -7.69
C LEU A 132 -27.37 -1.78 -8.50
N ALA A 133 -27.17 -2.97 -7.91
CA ALA A 133 -26.49 -4.08 -8.58
C ALA A 133 -27.29 -4.62 -9.80
N ASP A 134 -28.62 -4.68 -9.69
CA ASP A 134 -29.48 -5.09 -10.77
C ASP A 134 -29.50 -4.06 -11.90
N TYR A 135 -29.56 -2.77 -11.55
CA TYR A 135 -29.52 -1.69 -12.52
C TYR A 135 -28.21 -1.69 -13.34
N ILE A 136 -27.07 -1.73 -12.68
CA ILE A 136 -25.74 -1.72 -13.32
C ILE A 136 -25.51 -3.03 -14.10
N GLY A 137 -25.96 -4.14 -13.56
CA GLY A 137 -25.85 -5.47 -14.19
C GLY A 137 -26.88 -5.75 -15.29
N ASN A 138 -27.74 -4.77 -15.64
CA ASN A 138 -28.83 -4.93 -16.62
C ASN A 138 -29.73 -6.15 -16.33
N GLY A 139 -30.20 -6.27 -15.09
CA GLY A 139 -31.02 -7.38 -14.61
C GLY A 139 -30.20 -8.60 -14.13
N ASN A 140 -28.88 -8.53 -14.15
CA ASN A 140 -27.98 -9.59 -13.70
C ASN A 140 -27.06 -9.10 -12.58
N ALA A 141 -27.47 -9.23 -11.34
CA ALA A 141 -26.65 -8.83 -10.19
C ALA A 141 -25.28 -9.55 -10.11
N ASN A 142 -25.09 -10.72 -10.75
CA ASN A 142 -23.79 -11.39 -10.79
C ASN A 142 -22.77 -10.61 -11.61
N ALA A 143 -23.18 -9.90 -12.67
CA ALA A 143 -22.28 -9.03 -13.42
C ALA A 143 -21.72 -7.90 -12.54
N PHE A 144 -22.53 -7.34 -11.63
CA PHE A 144 -22.08 -6.38 -10.64
C PHE A 144 -21.07 -7.00 -9.64
N VAL A 145 -21.32 -8.24 -9.20
CA VAL A 145 -20.39 -8.95 -8.30
C VAL A 145 -19.05 -9.22 -8.98
N GLU A 146 -19.03 -9.49 -10.28
CA GLU A 146 -17.79 -9.62 -11.05
C GLU A 146 -16.99 -8.30 -11.03
N LEU A 147 -17.64 -7.13 -11.19
CA LEU A 147 -17.00 -5.82 -11.05
C LEU A 147 -16.43 -5.60 -9.63
N MET A 148 -17.17 -6.02 -8.59
CA MET A 148 -16.66 -5.94 -7.20
C MET A 148 -15.38 -6.76 -7.03
N ASN A 149 -15.33 -7.99 -7.54
CA ASN A 149 -14.16 -8.84 -7.43
C ASN A 149 -12.99 -8.36 -8.29
N GLN A 150 -13.26 -7.82 -9.48
CA GLN A 150 -12.24 -7.17 -10.29
C GLN A 150 -11.64 -5.97 -9.56
N LYS A 151 -12.48 -5.09 -9.00
CA LYS A 151 -12.01 -3.93 -8.24
C LYS A 151 -11.20 -4.33 -7.01
N ALA A 152 -11.57 -5.38 -6.30
CA ALA A 152 -10.79 -5.90 -5.18
C ALA A 152 -9.38 -6.31 -5.63
N GLN A 153 -9.23 -6.98 -6.78
CA GLN A 153 -7.92 -7.33 -7.33
C GLN A 153 -7.11 -6.09 -7.74
N GLU A 154 -7.75 -5.09 -8.37
CA GLU A 154 -7.11 -3.82 -8.75
C GLU A 154 -6.56 -3.06 -7.53
N LEU A 155 -7.25 -3.13 -6.40
CA LEU A 155 -6.84 -2.53 -5.14
C LEU A 155 -5.79 -3.35 -4.37
N GLY A 156 -5.38 -4.51 -4.90
CA GLY A 156 -4.38 -5.39 -4.27
C GLY A 156 -4.95 -6.28 -3.16
N CYS A 157 -6.27 -6.43 -3.06
CA CYS A 157 -6.93 -7.30 -2.08
C CYS A 157 -6.75 -8.77 -2.46
N VAL A 158 -5.82 -9.45 -1.81
CA VAL A 158 -5.45 -10.85 -2.15
C VAL A 158 -6.30 -11.88 -1.41
N ASN A 159 -6.99 -11.49 -0.33
CA ASN A 159 -7.77 -12.37 0.52
C ASN A 159 -9.26 -11.96 0.59
N THR A 160 -9.78 -11.35 -0.47
CA THR A 160 -11.16 -10.89 -0.57
C THR A 160 -11.88 -11.57 -1.74
N HIS A 161 -13.11 -11.98 -1.50
CA HIS A 161 -14.01 -12.48 -2.55
C HIS A 161 -15.46 -12.16 -2.17
N PHE A 162 -16.18 -11.54 -3.10
CA PHE A 162 -17.58 -11.17 -2.95
C PHE A 162 -18.50 -12.13 -3.72
N MET A 163 -19.62 -12.51 -3.11
CA MET A 163 -20.67 -13.33 -3.71
C MET A 163 -21.98 -12.56 -3.95
N ASN A 164 -22.12 -11.39 -3.30
CA ASN A 164 -23.31 -10.57 -3.41
C ASN A 164 -22.98 -9.09 -3.05
N PRO A 165 -23.86 -8.12 -3.42
CA PRO A 165 -23.56 -6.70 -3.21
C PRO A 165 -23.84 -6.19 -1.80
N HIS A 166 -24.43 -6.98 -0.91
CA HIS A 166 -24.97 -6.51 0.37
C HIS A 166 -24.34 -7.14 1.61
N GLY A 167 -23.64 -8.29 1.45
CA GLY A 167 -22.94 -8.98 2.54
C GLY A 167 -23.78 -9.99 3.31
N LEU A 168 -24.89 -10.53 2.75
CA LEU A 168 -25.50 -11.73 3.28
C LEU A 168 -24.54 -12.90 3.20
N HIS A 169 -24.67 -13.83 4.12
CA HIS A 169 -23.75 -14.94 4.27
C HIS A 169 -23.69 -15.85 3.03
N ASP A 170 -22.46 -16.18 2.66
CA ASP A 170 -22.08 -17.24 1.75
C ASP A 170 -20.68 -17.69 2.17
N ASP A 171 -20.38 -18.97 2.16
CA ASP A 171 -19.07 -19.52 2.57
C ASP A 171 -17.89 -18.97 1.75
N ASN A 172 -18.14 -18.55 0.52
CA ASN A 172 -17.17 -17.94 -0.36
C ASN A 172 -17.16 -16.40 -0.31
N HIS A 173 -17.96 -15.79 0.59
CA HIS A 173 -18.01 -14.35 0.78
C HIS A 173 -17.15 -13.93 1.98
N TYR A 174 -15.91 -13.52 1.72
CA TYR A 174 -14.94 -13.22 2.74
C TYR A 174 -14.05 -12.03 2.38
N THR A 175 -13.48 -11.44 3.40
CA THR A 175 -12.46 -10.40 3.33
C THR A 175 -11.50 -10.51 4.51
N THR A 176 -10.52 -9.61 4.63
CA THR A 176 -9.67 -9.44 5.80
C THR A 176 -9.77 -8.02 6.32
N ALA A 177 -9.29 -7.74 7.52
CA ALA A 177 -9.26 -6.37 8.03
C ALA A 177 -8.35 -5.49 7.17
N HIS A 178 -7.22 -6.03 6.72
CA HIS A 178 -6.29 -5.33 5.84
C HIS A 178 -6.89 -5.04 4.45
N ASP A 179 -7.47 -6.04 3.78
CA ASP A 179 -8.09 -5.82 2.47
C ASP A 179 -9.24 -4.79 2.56
N LEU A 180 -10.04 -4.86 3.64
CA LEU A 180 -11.14 -3.92 3.84
C LEU A 180 -10.64 -2.49 4.16
N TYR A 181 -9.47 -2.35 4.79
CA TYR A 181 -8.79 -1.06 4.88
C TYR A 181 -8.44 -0.53 3.48
N LEU A 182 -7.81 -1.32 2.61
CA LEU A 182 -7.45 -0.89 1.25
C LEU A 182 -8.68 -0.44 0.46
N ILE A 183 -9.77 -1.22 0.52
CA ILE A 183 -11.05 -0.91 -0.12
C ILE A 183 -11.61 0.40 0.42
N THR A 184 -11.62 0.57 1.75
CA THR A 184 -12.21 1.78 2.36
C THR A 184 -11.37 3.02 2.11
N LYS A 185 -10.04 2.90 2.16
CA LYS A 185 -9.12 3.98 1.82
C LYS A 185 -9.38 4.50 0.40
N TYR A 186 -9.56 3.61 -0.56
CA TYR A 186 -9.93 3.98 -1.92
C TYR A 186 -11.31 4.65 -1.97
N ALA A 187 -12.33 4.08 -1.29
CA ALA A 187 -13.67 4.66 -1.24
C ALA A 187 -13.67 6.09 -0.71
N MET A 188 -12.83 6.40 0.27
CA MET A 188 -12.69 7.76 0.83
C MET A 188 -12.15 8.79 -0.17
N THR A 189 -11.56 8.37 -1.29
CA THR A 189 -11.14 9.28 -2.37
C THR A 189 -12.28 9.61 -3.34
N LEU A 190 -13.40 8.88 -3.29
CA LEU A 190 -14.53 9.07 -4.20
C LEU A 190 -15.48 10.16 -3.69
N PRO A 191 -16.08 10.93 -4.59
CA PRO A 191 -17.07 11.95 -4.23
C PRO A 191 -18.22 11.36 -3.39
N HIS A 192 -18.73 12.14 -2.47
CA HIS A 192 -19.90 11.83 -1.62
C HIS A 192 -19.74 10.68 -0.62
N PHE A 193 -18.66 9.88 -0.68
CA PHE A 193 -18.51 8.73 0.21
C PHE A 193 -18.53 9.13 1.69
N THR A 194 -17.63 10.02 2.08
CA THR A 194 -17.52 10.48 3.47
C THR A 194 -18.76 11.27 3.89
N ASP A 195 -19.33 12.06 3.00
CA ASP A 195 -20.56 12.83 3.28
C ASP A 195 -21.73 11.90 3.62
N ILE A 196 -21.91 10.81 2.85
CA ILE A 196 -22.97 9.83 3.07
C ILE A 196 -22.72 9.01 4.34
N THR A 197 -21.50 8.56 4.56
CA THR A 197 -21.18 7.65 5.65
C THR A 197 -21.13 8.31 7.03
N ASP A 198 -20.90 9.63 7.09
CA ASP A 198 -20.89 10.43 8.33
C ASP A 198 -22.29 10.98 8.72
N GLN A 199 -23.32 10.70 7.90
CA GLN A 199 -24.69 11.12 8.22
C GLN A 199 -25.29 10.26 9.33
N THR A 200 -25.91 10.93 10.30
CA THR A 200 -26.74 10.24 11.33
C THR A 200 -28.17 10.01 10.85
N ARG A 201 -28.66 10.89 9.96
CA ARG A 201 -30.00 10.84 9.34
C ARG A 201 -29.94 11.33 7.90
N TYR A 202 -30.77 10.72 7.06
CA TYR A 202 -30.98 11.16 5.68
C TYR A 202 -32.47 11.17 5.37
N THR A 203 -32.98 12.29 4.85
CA THR A 203 -34.39 12.44 4.46
C THR A 203 -34.46 12.62 2.95
N TYR A 204 -35.37 11.87 2.32
CA TYR A 204 -35.57 11.92 0.87
C TYR A 204 -37.05 11.74 0.49
N THR A 205 -37.38 12.08 -0.74
CA THR A 205 -38.72 11.95 -1.30
C THR A 205 -38.63 11.19 -2.62
N PRO A 206 -39.28 10.00 -2.76
CA PRO A 206 -39.36 9.30 -4.03
C PRO A 206 -40.06 10.13 -5.11
N ALA A 207 -39.51 10.12 -6.34
CA ALA A 207 -40.08 10.80 -7.47
C ALA A 207 -41.30 10.05 -8.07
N GLY A 208 -41.41 8.76 -7.84
CA GLY A 208 -42.49 7.88 -8.30
C GLY A 208 -42.71 6.72 -7.34
N GLY A 209 -43.77 5.95 -7.55
CA GLY A 209 -44.14 4.79 -6.76
C GLY A 209 -45.33 5.02 -5.82
N PRO A 210 -45.64 4.03 -4.93
CA PRO A 210 -46.84 4.05 -4.07
C PRO A 210 -46.88 5.21 -3.09
N GLU A 211 -45.71 5.76 -2.71
CA GLU A 211 -45.58 6.89 -1.77
C GLU A 211 -44.79 8.03 -2.41
N ALA A 212 -44.99 8.28 -3.71
CA ALA A 212 -44.41 9.42 -4.41
C ALA A 212 -44.75 10.74 -3.73
N GLY A 213 -43.78 11.60 -3.54
CA GLY A 213 -43.94 12.88 -2.88
C GLY A 213 -44.02 12.84 -1.36
N GLN A 214 -43.95 11.68 -0.72
CA GLN A 214 -43.88 11.55 0.75
C GLN A 214 -42.44 11.46 1.24
N GLU A 215 -42.12 12.22 2.29
CA GLU A 215 -40.80 12.17 2.92
C GLU A 215 -40.56 10.84 3.67
N ARG A 216 -39.39 10.30 3.49
CA ARG A 216 -38.89 9.15 4.23
C ARG A 216 -37.56 9.51 4.90
N THR A 217 -37.41 9.16 6.19
CA THR A 217 -36.19 9.43 6.95
C THR A 217 -35.51 8.11 7.32
N LEU A 218 -34.23 8.02 6.98
CA LEU A 218 -33.31 6.92 7.33
C LEU A 218 -32.49 7.32 8.55
N VAL A 219 -32.11 6.36 9.35
CA VAL A 219 -31.26 6.55 10.54
C VAL A 219 -30.06 5.63 10.42
N THR A 220 -28.88 6.15 10.79
CA THR A 220 -27.65 5.38 10.78
C THR A 220 -27.71 4.16 11.74
N THR A 221 -26.98 3.11 11.39
CA THR A 221 -26.75 1.96 12.28
C THR A 221 -25.50 2.12 13.16
N ASN A 222 -24.70 3.15 12.90
CA ASN A 222 -23.43 3.38 13.60
C ASN A 222 -23.64 4.22 14.87
N ARG A 223 -23.53 3.54 16.04
CA ARG A 223 -23.70 4.18 17.36
C ARG A 223 -22.51 5.04 17.77
N LEU A 224 -21.34 4.91 17.10
CA LEU A 224 -20.20 5.78 17.41
C LEU A 224 -20.44 7.23 17.02
N ILE A 225 -21.27 7.49 15.99
CA ILE A 225 -21.49 8.83 15.44
C ILE A 225 -22.79 9.48 15.88
N ASP A 226 -23.75 8.73 16.44
CA ASP A 226 -25.03 9.26 16.90
C ASP A 226 -25.25 9.04 18.41
N PRO A 227 -25.16 10.10 19.23
CA PRO A 227 -25.37 9.99 20.68
C PRO A 227 -26.81 9.63 21.06
N ASN A 228 -27.79 9.80 20.14
CA ASN A 228 -29.18 9.43 20.39
C ASN A 228 -29.43 7.92 20.31
N LEU A 229 -28.56 7.18 19.60
CA LEU A 229 -28.66 5.72 19.51
C LEU A 229 -28.07 5.04 20.74
N ASP A 230 -26.92 5.48 21.20
CA ASP A 230 -26.23 4.95 22.37
C ASP A 230 -25.19 5.95 22.90
N PRO A 231 -25.50 6.74 23.94
CA PRO A 231 -24.56 7.72 24.49
C PRO A 231 -23.26 7.09 25.02
N SER A 232 -23.29 5.81 25.44
CA SER A 232 -22.10 5.14 25.99
C SER A 232 -21.07 4.77 24.93
N LEU A 233 -21.53 4.49 23.72
CA LEU A 233 -20.69 4.18 22.57
C LEU A 233 -20.28 5.42 21.77
N TYR A 234 -21.06 6.50 21.89
CA TYR A 234 -20.77 7.72 21.13
C TYR A 234 -19.33 8.21 21.36
N TYR A 235 -18.67 8.52 20.23
CA TYR A 235 -17.33 9.10 20.24
C TYR A 235 -17.29 10.33 19.35
N ARG A 236 -17.19 11.51 19.95
CA ARG A 236 -17.32 12.82 19.27
C ARG A 236 -16.36 13.03 18.08
N TYR A 237 -15.28 12.29 18.03
CA TYR A 237 -14.28 12.37 16.96
C TYR A 237 -14.48 11.32 15.87
N ALA A 238 -15.37 10.34 16.08
CA ALA A 238 -15.69 9.33 15.09
C ALA A 238 -16.37 9.93 13.85
N ARG A 239 -16.06 9.34 12.70
CA ARG A 239 -16.59 9.67 11.37
C ARG A 239 -16.94 8.38 10.66
N GLY A 240 -18.22 8.18 10.35
CA GLY A 240 -18.69 7.01 9.62
C GLY A 240 -18.20 5.70 10.19
N ILE A 241 -17.99 4.64 9.41
CA ILE A 241 -18.17 4.50 7.96
C ILE A 241 -19.27 3.48 7.70
N LYS A 242 -19.10 2.20 8.15
CA LYS A 242 -20.07 1.14 7.88
C LYS A 242 -20.06 0.04 8.95
N THR A 243 -21.25 -0.29 9.46
CA THR A 243 -21.48 -1.45 10.33
C THR A 243 -21.84 -2.68 9.51
N GLY A 244 -21.59 -3.86 10.07
CA GLY A 244 -22.04 -5.14 9.53
C GLY A 244 -22.40 -6.11 10.64
N SER A 245 -23.40 -6.98 10.41
CA SER A 245 -23.69 -8.07 11.33
C SER A 245 -24.57 -9.14 10.69
N HIS A 246 -24.28 -10.38 10.98
CA HIS A 246 -25.13 -11.56 10.87
C HIS A 246 -24.52 -12.66 11.75
N ASP A 247 -25.22 -13.76 11.97
CA ASP A 247 -24.82 -14.77 12.96
C ASP A 247 -23.43 -15.34 12.73
N GLN A 248 -23.02 -15.58 11.48
CA GLN A 248 -21.71 -16.14 11.14
C GLN A 248 -20.58 -15.09 11.16
N ALA A 249 -20.89 -13.82 10.87
CA ALA A 249 -19.90 -12.75 10.91
C ALA A 249 -19.65 -12.17 12.30
N GLY A 250 -20.64 -12.32 13.21
CA GLY A 250 -20.65 -11.51 14.41
C GLY A 250 -20.91 -10.04 14.11
N TYR A 251 -20.38 -9.16 14.92
CA TYR A 251 -20.43 -7.71 14.69
C TYR A 251 -19.15 -7.23 13.98
N CYS A 252 -19.34 -6.42 12.94
CA CYS A 252 -18.28 -5.84 12.15
C CYS A 252 -18.46 -4.32 12.06
N LEU A 253 -17.34 -3.59 12.03
CA LEU A 253 -17.32 -2.15 11.86
C LEU A 253 -16.09 -1.71 11.07
N VAL A 254 -16.29 -0.83 10.14
CA VAL A 254 -15.26 0.07 9.61
C VAL A 254 -15.62 1.46 10.06
N SER A 255 -14.71 2.15 10.71
CA SER A 255 -14.89 3.52 11.18
C SER A 255 -13.60 4.32 11.02
N SER A 256 -13.70 5.65 11.06
CA SER A 256 -12.56 6.55 11.19
C SER A 256 -12.78 7.51 12.33
N ALA A 257 -11.70 8.17 12.77
CA ALA A 257 -11.78 9.24 13.76
C ALA A 257 -10.73 10.30 13.45
N THR A 258 -11.09 11.58 13.64
CA THR A 258 -10.20 12.72 13.42
C THR A 258 -10.15 13.59 14.65
N LYS A 259 -8.94 13.85 15.17
CA LYS A 259 -8.70 14.74 16.32
C LYS A 259 -7.36 15.45 16.17
N GLY A 260 -7.33 16.75 16.39
CA GLY A 260 -6.06 17.49 16.40
C GLY A 260 -5.28 17.51 15.08
N GLY A 261 -5.94 17.27 13.95
CA GLY A 261 -5.29 17.20 12.63
C GLY A 261 -4.84 15.80 12.22
N TYR A 262 -5.00 14.79 13.09
CA TYR A 262 -4.66 13.40 12.79
C TYR A 262 -5.92 12.58 12.53
N SER A 263 -5.82 11.63 11.63
CA SER A 263 -6.92 10.72 11.28
C SER A 263 -6.48 9.27 11.38
N TYR A 264 -7.36 8.46 11.97
CA TYR A 264 -7.17 7.01 12.04
C TYR A 264 -8.38 6.31 11.44
N MET A 265 -8.14 5.14 10.83
CA MET A 265 -9.18 4.18 10.45
C MET A 265 -9.04 2.92 11.28
N CYS A 266 -10.15 2.41 11.78
CA CYS A 266 -10.23 1.14 12.47
C CYS A 266 -11.17 0.21 11.69
N VAL A 267 -10.65 -0.97 11.33
CA VAL A 267 -11.43 -2.09 10.81
C VAL A 267 -11.48 -3.16 11.89
N ALA A 268 -12.68 -3.45 12.39
CA ALA A 268 -12.93 -4.43 13.44
C ALA A 268 -13.95 -5.48 12.96
N LEU A 269 -13.52 -6.74 12.82
CA LEU A 269 -14.31 -7.82 12.27
C LEU A 269 -14.49 -8.96 13.28
N GLY A 270 -15.68 -9.56 13.28
CA GLY A 270 -15.94 -10.77 14.05
C GLY A 270 -15.99 -10.57 15.55
N SER A 271 -16.49 -9.42 16.03
CA SER A 271 -16.82 -9.30 17.46
C SER A 271 -18.01 -10.20 17.80
N PRO A 272 -17.99 -10.95 18.93
CA PRO A 272 -19.06 -11.88 19.27
C PRO A 272 -20.44 -11.24 19.32
N SER A 273 -21.42 -11.83 18.65
CA SER A 273 -22.83 -11.40 18.67
C SER A 273 -23.70 -12.31 19.54
N VAL A 274 -23.19 -13.47 19.94
CA VAL A 274 -23.80 -14.42 20.85
C VAL A 274 -22.76 -14.91 21.88
N ASP A 275 -23.22 -15.26 23.06
CA ASP A 275 -22.39 -15.87 24.10
C ASP A 275 -22.25 -17.41 23.89
N GLU A 276 -21.52 -18.08 24.78
CA GLU A 276 -21.30 -19.53 24.76
C GLU A 276 -22.61 -20.35 24.87
N ASN A 277 -23.67 -19.75 25.40
CA ASN A 277 -24.99 -20.35 25.55
C ASN A 277 -25.95 -20.02 24.39
N GLY A 278 -25.47 -19.27 23.39
CA GLY A 278 -26.28 -18.82 22.24
C GLY A 278 -27.15 -17.59 22.52
N ASN A 279 -27.00 -16.94 23.68
CA ASN A 279 -27.74 -15.71 23.96
C ASN A 279 -27.14 -14.53 23.23
N LYS A 280 -28.01 -13.65 22.74
CA LYS A 280 -27.57 -12.45 22.00
C LYS A 280 -26.75 -11.50 22.91
N ILE A 281 -25.54 -11.21 22.50
CA ILE A 281 -24.72 -10.16 23.12
C ILE A 281 -25.19 -8.82 22.58
N THR A 282 -25.65 -7.94 23.47
CA THR A 282 -26.07 -6.58 23.11
C THR A 282 -24.92 -5.59 23.15
N ASN A 283 -23.84 -5.95 23.85
CA ASN A 283 -22.61 -5.15 23.90
C ASN A 283 -21.91 -5.19 22.53
N ARG A 284 -21.66 -4.03 21.93
CA ARG A 284 -21.09 -3.85 20.61
C ARG A 284 -19.57 -3.78 20.71
N GLY A 285 -18.96 -4.96 20.84
CA GLY A 285 -17.51 -5.08 21.09
C GLY A 285 -16.66 -4.43 20.01
N GLU A 286 -17.08 -4.46 18.74
CA GLU A 286 -16.40 -3.81 17.61
C GLU A 286 -16.39 -2.27 17.73
N MET A 287 -17.44 -1.70 18.34
CA MET A 287 -17.51 -0.25 18.59
C MET A 287 -16.67 0.14 19.80
N ILE A 288 -16.69 -0.70 20.86
CA ILE A 288 -15.85 -0.52 22.05
C ILE A 288 -14.38 -0.57 21.66
N ASP A 289 -13.99 -1.58 20.88
CA ASP A 289 -12.62 -1.74 20.40
C ASP A 289 -12.16 -0.51 19.61
N SER A 290 -12.98 -0.08 18.64
CA SER A 290 -12.67 1.10 17.81
C SER A 290 -12.51 2.37 18.65
N LYS A 291 -13.45 2.63 19.59
CA LYS A 291 -13.39 3.78 20.49
C LYS A 291 -12.13 3.76 21.37
N ASN A 292 -11.87 2.63 22.04
CA ASN A 292 -10.72 2.49 22.92
C ASN A 292 -9.38 2.63 22.16
N LEU A 293 -9.30 2.04 20.96
CA LEU A 293 -8.12 2.16 20.09
C LEU A 293 -7.89 3.61 19.64
N TYR A 294 -8.95 4.34 19.29
CA TYR A 294 -8.83 5.77 18.97
C TYR A 294 -8.41 6.59 20.18
N GLU A 295 -9.04 6.37 21.33
CA GLU A 295 -8.68 7.08 22.57
C GLU A 295 -7.23 6.83 22.95
N TRP A 296 -6.80 5.57 22.85
CA TRP A 296 -5.42 5.19 23.14
C TRP A 296 -4.46 5.85 22.12
N ALA A 297 -4.74 5.77 20.82
CA ALA A 297 -3.87 6.34 19.80
C ALA A 297 -3.73 7.86 19.95
N PHE A 298 -4.84 8.58 20.12
CA PHE A 298 -4.82 10.04 20.29
C PHE A 298 -4.22 10.54 21.60
N ASN A 299 -4.08 9.67 22.60
CA ASN A 299 -3.50 10.05 23.89
C ASN A 299 -2.04 9.60 24.05
N ASN A 300 -1.55 8.70 23.25
CA ASN A 300 -0.22 8.11 23.42
C ASN A 300 0.68 8.28 22.19
N LEU A 301 0.12 8.71 21.04
CA LEU A 301 0.87 8.84 19.80
C LEU A 301 0.78 10.27 19.28
N GLU A 302 1.88 10.73 18.71
CA GLU A 302 1.95 12.02 18.00
C GLU A 302 2.73 11.91 16.69
N MET A 303 2.48 12.85 15.78
CA MET A 303 3.24 12.99 14.54
C MET A 303 4.61 13.61 14.87
N LYS A 304 5.68 12.93 14.47
CA LYS A 304 7.05 13.43 14.63
C LYS A 304 7.74 13.56 13.30
N ASP A 305 8.43 14.70 13.12
CA ASP A 305 9.30 14.92 11.97
C ASP A 305 10.61 14.18 12.21
N VAL A 306 10.80 13.08 11.46
CA VAL A 306 11.98 12.21 11.63
C VAL A 306 13.13 12.64 10.75
N LEU A 307 12.84 13.10 9.53
CA LEU A 307 13.83 13.60 8.59
C LEU A 307 13.36 14.90 7.95
N ASN A 308 14.27 15.85 7.84
CA ASN A 308 14.09 17.07 7.08
C ASN A 308 14.94 16.99 5.79
N SER A 309 14.36 17.33 4.65
CA SER A 309 15.03 17.32 3.34
C SER A 309 16.22 18.28 3.22
N GLU A 310 16.38 19.20 4.18
CA GLU A 310 17.54 20.12 4.25
C GLU A 310 18.67 19.58 5.13
N ASP A 311 18.41 18.61 5.98
CA ASP A 311 19.38 18.07 6.91
C ASP A 311 20.28 17.01 6.23
N SER A 312 21.60 17.20 6.38
CA SER A 312 22.55 16.19 5.89
C SER A 312 22.46 14.92 6.72
N VAL A 313 22.16 13.81 6.04
CA VAL A 313 22.10 12.46 6.65
C VAL A 313 23.37 11.64 6.44
N GLY A 314 24.34 12.18 5.69
CA GLY A 314 25.63 11.55 5.49
C GLY A 314 26.36 12.02 4.26
N GLU A 315 27.47 11.35 3.98
CA GLU A 315 28.38 11.63 2.88
C GLU A 315 28.66 10.35 2.10
N ILE A 316 29.00 10.50 0.82
CA ILE A 316 29.49 9.42 -0.04
C ILE A 316 30.76 9.87 -0.76
N GLN A 317 31.68 8.93 -1.08
CA GLN A 317 32.85 9.17 -1.87
C GLN A 317 32.47 9.69 -3.26
N LEU A 318 33.11 10.79 -3.71
CA LEU A 318 32.86 11.42 -4.98
C LEU A 318 34.10 11.36 -5.86
N ASP A 319 33.98 10.75 -7.02
CA ASP A 319 35.06 10.60 -7.97
C ASP A 319 34.98 11.67 -9.07
N TYR A 320 36.13 12.04 -9.63
CA TYR A 320 36.30 12.99 -10.75
C TYR A 320 35.82 14.42 -10.50
N ALA A 321 35.70 14.84 -9.25
CA ALA A 321 35.42 16.24 -8.89
C ALA A 321 36.71 16.98 -8.49
N TRP A 322 36.84 18.27 -8.88
CA TRP A 322 37.98 19.06 -8.52
C TRP A 322 37.83 19.64 -7.09
N ASN A 323 38.84 19.42 -6.24
CA ASN A 323 38.88 19.90 -4.86
C ASN A 323 37.71 19.39 -3.96
N LYS A 324 37.09 18.31 -4.35
CA LYS A 324 35.99 17.70 -3.59
C LYS A 324 36.02 16.18 -3.74
N ASP A 325 36.14 15.47 -2.62
CA ASP A 325 36.24 14.02 -2.55
C ASP A 325 35.01 13.37 -1.92
N LYS A 326 34.05 14.19 -1.44
CA LYS A 326 32.80 13.73 -0.81
C LYS A 326 31.61 14.54 -1.28
N LEU A 327 30.47 13.88 -1.38
CA LEU A 327 29.17 14.48 -1.68
C LEU A 327 28.27 14.33 -0.47
N LEU A 328 27.67 15.43 -0.02
CA LEU A 328 26.65 15.41 1.03
C LEU A 328 25.33 14.88 0.48
N LEU A 329 24.68 14.05 1.29
CA LEU A 329 23.40 13.46 0.99
C LEU A 329 22.32 14.03 1.92
N VAL A 330 21.16 14.31 1.32
CA VAL A 330 19.95 14.76 2.03
C VAL A 330 18.77 13.85 1.66
N PRO A 331 17.73 13.73 2.49
CA PRO A 331 16.49 13.07 2.10
C PRO A 331 15.84 13.79 0.92
N ALA A 332 15.24 13.04 -0.01
CA ALA A 332 14.54 13.61 -1.17
C ALA A 332 13.31 14.45 -0.77
N LYS A 333 12.74 14.16 0.40
CA LYS A 333 11.60 14.86 1.00
C LYS A 333 11.64 14.74 2.52
N ASN A 334 10.88 15.60 3.19
CA ASN A 334 10.64 15.44 4.62
C ASN A 334 9.92 14.13 4.88
N TYR A 335 10.22 13.50 6.00
CA TYR A 335 9.54 12.30 6.46
C TYR A 335 9.07 12.49 7.90
N SER A 336 7.76 12.39 8.08
CA SER A 336 7.09 12.41 9.38
C SER A 336 6.35 11.09 9.57
N THR A 337 6.28 10.60 10.79
CA THR A 337 5.53 9.39 11.12
C THR A 337 4.93 9.47 12.51
N ILE A 338 3.95 8.61 12.78
CA ILE A 338 3.36 8.46 14.10
C ILE A 338 4.31 7.67 14.99
N MET A 339 4.60 8.21 16.17
CA MET A 339 5.45 7.60 17.19
C MET A 339 4.85 7.83 18.59
N PRO A 340 5.21 7.01 19.59
CA PRO A 340 4.86 7.32 20.99
C PRO A 340 5.30 8.72 21.37
N ASP A 341 4.45 9.43 22.09
CA ASP A 341 4.74 10.79 22.59
C ASP A 341 6.00 10.84 23.47
N SER A 342 6.20 9.78 24.26
CA SER A 342 7.34 9.61 25.17
C SER A 342 8.68 9.29 24.48
N VAL A 343 8.70 9.00 23.18
CA VAL A 343 9.88 8.56 22.42
C VAL A 343 10.49 9.71 21.65
N ASP A 344 11.78 9.97 21.83
CA ASP A 344 12.51 10.96 21.05
C ASP A 344 12.84 10.44 19.64
N VAL A 345 12.80 11.32 18.63
CA VAL A 345 13.12 10.97 17.22
C VAL A 345 14.55 10.45 17.04
N SER A 346 15.48 10.79 17.94
CA SER A 346 16.84 10.23 17.93
C SER A 346 16.90 8.71 18.17
N SER A 347 15.80 8.11 18.62
CA SER A 347 15.66 6.65 18.77
C SER A 347 15.40 5.93 17.43
N VAL A 348 15.12 6.69 16.36
CA VAL A 348 14.98 6.13 15.02
C VAL A 348 16.35 5.86 14.43
N ILE A 349 16.59 4.61 14.06
CA ILE A 349 17.83 4.16 13.44
C ILE A 349 17.72 4.35 11.93
N LEU A 350 18.70 5.05 11.36
CA LEU A 350 18.82 5.31 9.93
C LEU A 350 19.91 4.39 9.34
N THR A 351 19.51 3.39 8.58
CA THR A 351 20.41 2.47 7.87
C THR A 351 20.49 2.85 6.40
N LYS A 352 21.68 3.24 5.95
CA LYS A 352 21.91 3.71 4.58
C LYS A 352 22.25 2.54 3.67
N ASN A 353 21.67 2.54 2.47
CA ASN A 353 22.01 1.66 1.36
C ASN A 353 22.55 2.52 0.21
N LEU A 354 23.88 2.62 0.14
CA LEU A 354 24.62 3.50 -0.77
C LEU A 354 25.61 2.67 -1.60
N PRO A 355 25.95 3.09 -2.83
CA PRO A 355 27.12 2.55 -3.54
C PRO A 355 28.43 2.95 -2.82
N GLU A 356 29.55 2.37 -3.19
CA GLU A 356 30.86 2.70 -2.60
C GLU A 356 31.30 4.14 -2.94
N SER A 357 31.08 4.58 -4.18
CA SER A 357 31.34 5.93 -4.66
C SER A 357 30.37 6.35 -5.76
N VAL A 358 30.37 7.61 -6.10
CA VAL A 358 29.62 8.18 -7.23
C VAL A 358 30.54 9.07 -8.06
N GLU A 359 30.32 9.11 -9.37
CA GLU A 359 31.13 9.86 -10.31
C GLU A 359 30.46 11.21 -10.66
N ALA A 360 31.24 12.29 -10.67
CA ALA A 360 30.77 13.55 -11.25
C ALA A 360 30.67 13.44 -12.80
N PRO A 361 29.75 14.17 -13.50
CA PRO A 361 28.92 15.24 -12.94
C PRO A 361 27.65 14.73 -12.26
N ILE A 362 27.25 15.39 -11.19
CA ILE A 362 26.03 15.11 -10.42
C ILE A 362 25.23 16.39 -10.29
N LYS A 363 23.92 16.32 -10.39
CA LYS A 363 23.03 17.46 -10.16
C LYS A 363 22.40 17.38 -8.78
N LYS A 364 22.18 18.54 -8.16
CA LYS A 364 21.37 18.61 -6.93
C LYS A 364 20.02 17.92 -7.16
N GLY A 365 19.65 17.00 -6.25
CA GLY A 365 18.43 16.22 -6.33
C GLY A 365 18.56 14.88 -7.07
N ASP A 366 19.70 14.57 -7.67
CA ASP A 366 19.92 13.25 -8.27
C ASP A 366 19.89 12.18 -7.19
N LYS A 367 19.14 11.08 -7.42
CA LYS A 367 19.05 9.97 -6.49
C LYS A 367 20.38 9.21 -6.44
N ILE A 368 20.92 9.06 -5.23
CA ILE A 368 22.22 8.41 -4.98
C ILE A 368 22.01 7.04 -4.33
N GLY A 369 21.03 6.91 -3.45
CA GLY A 369 20.75 5.66 -2.75
C GLY A 369 19.46 5.77 -1.95
N THR A 370 19.34 4.94 -0.92
CA THR A 370 18.20 4.93 -0.02
C THR A 370 18.65 4.86 1.44
N ALA A 371 17.76 5.26 2.35
CA ALA A 371 17.92 4.98 3.76
C ALA A 371 16.66 4.32 4.31
N THR A 372 16.82 3.25 5.06
CA THR A 372 15.76 2.60 5.81
C THR A 372 15.72 3.17 7.22
N LEU A 373 14.56 3.69 7.61
CA LEU A 373 14.26 4.18 8.95
C LEU A 373 13.65 3.03 9.75
N SER A 374 14.16 2.77 10.95
CA SER A 374 13.61 1.74 11.83
C SER A 374 13.53 2.22 13.27
N TYR A 375 12.51 1.74 13.99
CA TYR A 375 12.31 1.97 15.41
C TYR A 375 11.97 0.66 16.11
N ALA A 376 12.60 0.40 17.25
CA ALA A 376 12.40 -0.84 18.02
C ALA A 376 12.55 -2.14 17.21
N GLY A 377 13.41 -2.13 16.18
CA GLY A 377 13.66 -3.28 15.30
C GLY A 377 12.66 -3.43 14.16
N GLN A 378 11.74 -2.48 13.99
CA GLN A 378 10.75 -2.49 12.92
C GLN A 378 11.03 -1.39 11.90
N GLU A 379 10.84 -1.67 10.61
CA GLU A 379 10.96 -0.70 9.54
C GLU A 379 9.76 0.27 9.55
N LEU A 380 10.06 1.57 9.60
CA LEU A 380 9.05 2.63 9.49
C LEU A 380 8.87 3.05 8.03
N ALA A 381 9.97 3.23 7.31
CA ALA A 381 9.97 3.60 5.91
C ALA A 381 11.34 3.41 5.26
N THR A 382 11.35 3.34 3.94
CA THR A 382 12.55 3.54 3.12
C THR A 382 12.42 4.84 2.33
N VAL A 383 13.40 5.74 2.50
CA VAL A 383 13.43 7.07 1.86
C VAL A 383 14.57 7.17 0.87
N ASP A 384 14.36 7.90 -0.22
CA ASP A 384 15.41 8.19 -1.19
C ASP A 384 16.39 9.22 -0.63
N LEU A 385 17.68 8.97 -0.83
CA LEU A 385 18.76 9.91 -0.55
C LEU A 385 19.24 10.51 -1.87
N VAL A 386 19.34 11.85 -1.88
CA VAL A 386 19.68 12.63 -3.07
C VAL A 386 20.91 13.53 -2.81
N ALA A 387 21.54 13.95 -3.89
CA ALA A 387 22.65 14.89 -3.86
C ALA A 387 22.20 16.25 -3.30
N ALA A 388 22.87 16.74 -2.25
CA ALA A 388 22.56 18.04 -1.64
C ALA A 388 22.93 19.22 -2.56
N GLU A 389 23.84 19.03 -3.49
CA GLU A 389 24.38 20.05 -4.38
C GLU A 389 24.75 19.47 -5.75
N SER A 390 24.94 20.35 -6.73
CA SER A 390 25.46 19.98 -8.05
C SER A 390 26.99 20.05 -8.03
N VAL A 391 27.64 19.06 -8.64
CA VAL A 391 29.09 18.98 -8.79
C VAL A 391 29.44 18.69 -10.23
N GLU A 392 30.29 19.52 -10.82
CA GLU A 392 30.77 19.34 -12.18
C GLU A 392 31.95 18.36 -12.23
N ARG A 393 32.08 17.65 -13.34
CA ARG A 393 33.19 16.72 -13.57
C ARG A 393 34.47 17.47 -13.91
N SER A 394 35.56 17.06 -13.29
CA SER A 394 36.91 17.46 -13.71
C SER A 394 37.36 16.61 -14.89
N GLU A 395 37.40 17.19 -16.08
CA GLU A 395 37.88 16.49 -17.30
C GLU A 395 39.35 16.03 -17.17
N LEU A 396 40.15 16.74 -16.37
CA LEU A 396 41.55 16.35 -16.16
C LEU A 396 41.62 15.05 -15.32
N LEU A 397 40.91 14.97 -14.18
CA LEU A 397 40.95 13.79 -13.31
C LEU A 397 40.37 12.57 -14.04
N HIS A 398 39.27 12.74 -14.73
CA HIS A 398 38.64 11.66 -15.52
C HIS A 398 39.59 11.16 -16.62
N SER A 399 40.29 12.08 -17.35
CA SER A 399 41.24 11.73 -18.41
C SER A 399 42.45 10.96 -17.85
N VAL A 400 43.00 11.39 -16.70
CA VAL A 400 44.13 10.72 -16.03
C VAL A 400 43.75 9.31 -15.63
N ASP A 401 42.58 9.13 -15.05
CA ASP A 401 42.14 7.79 -14.62
C ASP A 401 41.77 6.88 -15.79
N THR A 402 41.18 7.44 -16.86
CA THR A 402 40.96 6.72 -18.10
C THR A 402 42.26 6.23 -18.71
N VAL A 403 43.28 7.08 -18.75
CA VAL A 403 44.62 6.69 -19.26
C VAL A 403 45.21 5.59 -18.36
N LYS A 404 45.14 5.75 -17.02
CA LYS A 404 45.63 4.76 -16.08
C LYS A 404 44.90 3.41 -16.26
N SER A 405 43.57 3.42 -16.40
CA SER A 405 42.78 2.22 -16.61
C SER A 405 43.12 1.48 -17.92
N ILE A 406 43.44 2.22 -18.98
CA ILE A 406 43.92 1.63 -20.23
C ILE A 406 45.27 0.90 -20.00
N PHE A 407 46.22 1.56 -19.33
CA PHE A 407 47.54 0.97 -19.06
C PHE A 407 47.52 -0.22 -18.11
N THR A 408 46.53 -0.25 -17.20
CA THR A 408 46.36 -1.35 -16.23
C THR A 408 45.43 -2.45 -16.73
N SER A 409 44.73 -2.22 -17.85
CA SER A 409 43.78 -3.19 -18.40
C SER A 409 44.49 -4.51 -18.80
N THR A 410 43.84 -5.63 -18.58
CA THR A 410 44.34 -6.95 -18.94
C THR A 410 44.70 -7.06 -20.44
N TRP A 411 43.86 -6.44 -21.29
CA TRP A 411 44.09 -6.40 -22.73
C TRP A 411 45.36 -5.63 -23.11
N PHE A 412 45.60 -4.49 -22.47
CA PHE A 412 46.81 -3.70 -22.72
C PHE A 412 48.05 -4.47 -22.33
N LEU A 413 48.03 -5.11 -21.16
CA LEU A 413 49.16 -5.93 -20.67
C LEU A 413 49.43 -7.10 -21.60
N VAL A 414 48.41 -7.77 -22.12
CA VAL A 414 48.55 -8.86 -23.11
C VAL A 414 49.16 -8.35 -24.39
N ILE A 415 48.65 -7.23 -24.94
CA ILE A 415 49.20 -6.65 -26.19
C ILE A 415 50.63 -6.19 -25.99
N ALA A 416 50.93 -5.51 -24.89
CA ALA A 416 52.28 -5.09 -24.52
C ALA A 416 53.25 -6.28 -24.41
N GLY A 417 52.81 -7.38 -23.80
CA GLY A 417 53.55 -8.64 -23.72
C GLY A 417 53.84 -9.26 -25.08
N ILE A 418 52.85 -9.29 -25.97
CA ILE A 418 53.01 -9.76 -27.36
C ILE A 418 54.02 -8.92 -28.10
N ILE A 419 53.93 -7.59 -28.00
CA ILE A 419 54.85 -6.65 -28.65
C ILE A 419 56.30 -6.90 -28.14
N LEU A 420 56.45 -7.06 -26.79
CA LEU A 420 57.74 -7.33 -26.18
C LEU A 420 58.36 -8.62 -26.76
N VAL A 421 57.56 -9.69 -26.82
CA VAL A 421 58.01 -10.97 -27.41
C VAL A 421 58.41 -10.81 -28.88
N LEU A 422 57.67 -10.10 -29.68
CA LEU A 422 57.99 -9.84 -31.07
C LEU A 422 59.28 -9.03 -31.21
N VAL A 423 59.52 -8.03 -30.36
CA VAL A 423 60.77 -7.27 -30.30
C VAL A 423 61.94 -8.17 -29.92
N LEU A 424 61.79 -9.03 -28.93
CA LEU A 424 62.83 -10.01 -28.56
C LEU A 424 63.13 -10.97 -29.71
N ILE A 425 62.14 -11.50 -30.39
CA ILE A 425 62.32 -12.36 -31.57
C ILE A 425 63.08 -11.58 -32.68
N TYR A 426 62.69 -10.33 -32.95
CA TYR A 426 63.38 -9.50 -33.90
C TYR A 426 64.84 -9.27 -33.54
N ILE A 427 65.16 -8.96 -32.29
CA ILE A 427 66.55 -8.80 -31.82
C ILE A 427 67.35 -10.10 -32.01
N VAL A 428 66.77 -11.24 -31.65
CA VAL A 428 67.45 -12.54 -31.84
C VAL A 428 67.72 -12.83 -33.33
N LEU A 429 66.70 -12.60 -34.18
CA LEU A 429 66.88 -12.77 -35.64
C LEU A 429 67.93 -11.81 -36.22
N ALA A 430 67.95 -10.56 -35.77
CA ALA A 430 68.94 -9.57 -36.17
C ALA A 430 70.36 -9.98 -35.73
N LEU A 431 70.55 -10.55 -34.53
CA LEU A 431 71.83 -11.07 -34.04
C LEU A 431 72.27 -12.27 -34.84
N ILE A 432 71.39 -13.20 -35.18
CA ILE A 432 71.67 -14.39 -36.01
C ILE A 432 72.08 -13.91 -37.44
N TYR A 433 71.32 -12.98 -38.00
CA TYR A 433 71.62 -12.40 -39.32
C TYR A 433 73.00 -11.75 -39.34
N ASN A 434 73.29 -10.90 -38.36
CA ASN A 434 74.59 -10.22 -38.24
C ASN A 434 75.75 -11.20 -38.04
N ARG A 435 75.57 -12.27 -37.27
CA ARG A 435 76.56 -13.35 -37.11
C ARG A 435 76.82 -14.08 -38.46
N LYS A 436 75.74 -14.43 -39.20
CA LYS A 436 75.87 -15.02 -40.53
C LYS A 436 76.61 -14.10 -41.50
N LYS A 437 76.28 -12.80 -41.47
CA LYS A 437 76.95 -11.79 -42.33
C LYS A 437 78.46 -11.62 -42.01
N LYS A 438 78.84 -11.66 -40.73
CA LYS A 438 80.27 -11.68 -40.29
C LYS A 438 80.99 -12.93 -40.77
N ASN A 439 80.37 -14.10 -40.66
CA ASN A 439 80.97 -15.34 -41.12
C ASN A 439 81.14 -15.38 -42.66
N LEU A 440 80.18 -14.90 -43.43
CA LEU A 440 80.30 -14.79 -44.87
C LEU A 440 81.39 -13.80 -45.31
N ARG A 441 81.63 -12.72 -44.54
CA ARG A 441 82.75 -11.81 -44.77
C ARG A 441 84.08 -12.46 -44.44
N LYS A 442 84.17 -13.29 -43.42
CA LYS A 442 85.38 -14.06 -43.12
C LYS A 442 85.69 -15.06 -44.23
N VAL A 443 84.68 -15.81 -44.70
CA VAL A 443 84.89 -16.82 -45.80
C VAL A 443 85.30 -16.14 -47.13
N LYS A 444 84.71 -14.91 -47.47
CA LYS A 444 85.17 -14.14 -48.66
C LYS A 444 86.60 -13.64 -48.50
N LYS A 445 87.10 -13.34 -47.34
CA LYS A 445 88.49 -12.94 -47.07
C LYS A 445 89.47 -14.05 -47.22
N TYR A 446 89.16 -15.28 -46.90
CA TYR A 446 89.98 -16.47 -47.09
C TYR A 446 89.98 -17.04 -48.52
N ARG A 447 89.04 -16.64 -49.39
CA ARG A 447 89.00 -16.98 -50.85
C ARG A 447 89.78 -16.01 -51.73
N ARG A 448 90.38 -14.91 -51.21
CA ARG A 448 91.20 -13.94 -51.86
C ARG A 448 92.67 -13.88 -51.46
N MET A 449 93.10 -14.91 -50.68
CA MET A 449 94.50 -15.26 -50.52
C MET A 449 94.75 -16.60 -51.28
#